data_bfdd568256f420230e7f5f04f7b62529
#
_entry.id   bfdd568256f420230e7f5f04f7b62529
#
_cell.length_a   1.000
_cell.length_b   1.000
_cell.length_c   1.000
_cell.angle_alpha   90.00
_cell.angle_beta   90.00
_cell.angle_gamma   90.00
#
_symmetry.space_group_name_H-M   'P 1'
#
loop_
_entity.id
_entity.type
_entity.pdbx_description
1 polymer ?
#
loop_
_entity_poly.entity_id
_entity_poly.type
_entity_poly.pdbx_seq_one_letter_code
_entity_poly.pdbx_strand_id
1 'polypeptide(L)'
;MAAYYNENEPYCVEWLRNLIREGLITDGEVDDRSIQDVAPADLRGFDRCHFFAGIAGWDYALNLAGWASGSVWTGSCPCQPFSAAGKRVGAADDRHLWPIWFNLIRECKPDTVFGEQVGAAIAFGWLDAVSTDLE
;
A
#
# COMPACT_ATOMS: atom_id res chain seq x y z
N MET A 1 -8.81 3.90 17.12
CA MET A 1 -7.96 4.17 15.95
C MET A 1 -8.66 3.65 14.70
N ALA A 2 -8.73 4.46 13.66
CA ALA A 2 -9.28 4.05 12.38
C ALA A 2 -8.15 3.82 11.38
N ALA A 3 -8.29 2.81 10.52
CA ALA A 3 -7.37 2.51 9.45
C ALA A 3 -7.95 2.96 8.10
N TYR A 4 -7.07 3.21 7.16
CA TYR A 4 -7.40 3.52 5.78
C TYR A 4 -6.88 2.42 4.87
N TYR A 5 -7.75 1.89 4.02
CA TYR A 5 -7.42 0.82 3.11
C TYR A 5 -7.69 1.26 1.68
N ASN A 6 -6.65 1.41 0.87
CA ASN A 6 -6.80 1.70 -0.55
C ASN A 6 -6.59 0.43 -1.37
N GLU A 7 -7.61 0.06 -2.12
CA GLU A 7 -7.64 -1.13 -2.96
C GLU A 7 -8.68 -0.94 -4.05
N ASN A 8 -8.33 -1.15 -5.30
CA ASN A 8 -9.27 -0.93 -6.40
C ASN A 8 -9.77 -2.22 -7.08
N GLU A 9 -9.32 -3.38 -6.65
CA GLU A 9 -9.84 -4.65 -7.17
C GLU A 9 -11.16 -4.98 -6.48
N PRO A 10 -12.29 -5.10 -7.20
CA PRO A 10 -13.61 -5.20 -6.58
C PRO A 10 -13.78 -6.36 -5.58
N TYR A 11 -13.21 -7.51 -5.89
CA TYR A 11 -13.27 -8.67 -5.00
C TYR A 11 -12.55 -8.38 -3.67
N CYS A 12 -11.36 -7.81 -3.73
CA CYS A 12 -10.60 -7.45 -2.54
C CYS A 12 -11.30 -6.35 -1.73
N VAL A 13 -11.87 -5.36 -2.40
CA VAL A 13 -12.64 -4.28 -1.74
C VAL A 13 -13.79 -4.86 -0.91
N GLU A 14 -14.56 -5.77 -1.49
CA GLU A 14 -15.68 -6.39 -0.78
C GLU A 14 -15.19 -7.26 0.37
N TRP A 15 -14.08 -7.97 0.18
CA TRP A 15 -13.45 -8.77 1.22
C TRP A 15 -12.99 -7.90 2.40
N LEU A 16 -12.35 -6.76 2.13
CA LEU A 16 -11.96 -5.81 3.17
C LEU A 16 -13.16 -5.33 3.99
N ARG A 17 -14.23 -4.97 3.33
CA ARG A 17 -15.46 -4.54 4.01
C ARG A 17 -16.04 -5.63 4.90
N ASN A 18 -15.99 -6.89 4.45
CA ASN A 18 -16.44 -8.03 5.24
C ASN A 18 -15.54 -8.26 6.46
N LEU A 19 -14.23 -8.19 6.29
CA LEU A 19 -13.28 -8.35 7.40
C LEU A 19 -13.45 -7.27 8.47
N ILE A 20 -13.71 -6.03 8.07
CA ILE A 20 -14.00 -4.94 9.00
C ILE A 20 -15.30 -5.23 9.77
N ARG A 21 -16.34 -5.62 9.05
CA ARG A 21 -17.66 -5.93 9.66
C ARG A 21 -17.57 -7.04 10.69
N GLU A 22 -16.75 -8.05 10.43
CA GLU A 22 -16.53 -9.18 11.34
C GLU A 22 -15.52 -8.89 12.45
N GLY A 23 -14.92 -7.70 12.48
CA GLY A 23 -13.95 -7.31 13.49
C GLY A 23 -12.61 -8.05 13.41
N LEU A 24 -12.24 -8.56 12.23
CA LEU A 24 -11.03 -9.35 12.04
C LEU A 24 -9.82 -8.49 11.68
N ILE A 25 -10.05 -7.28 11.21
CA ILE A 25 -9.02 -6.27 10.96
C ILE A 25 -9.44 -4.95 11.61
N THR A 26 -8.53 -4.00 11.67
CA THR A 26 -8.80 -2.69 12.26
C THR A 26 -9.95 -2.00 11.53
N ASP A 27 -10.91 -1.48 12.28
CA ASP A 27 -12.02 -0.73 11.73
C ASP A 27 -11.51 0.51 10.99
N GLY A 28 -12.21 0.89 9.94
CA GLY A 28 -11.78 2.03 9.15
C GLY A 28 -12.51 2.19 7.84
N GLU A 29 -11.87 2.89 6.93
CA GLU A 29 -12.43 3.25 5.63
C GLU A 29 -11.77 2.48 4.50
N VAL A 30 -12.57 1.95 3.58
CA VAL A 30 -12.11 1.30 2.36
C VAL A 30 -12.33 2.26 1.20
N ASP A 31 -11.24 2.71 0.59
CA ASP A 31 -11.24 3.57 -0.59
C ASP A 31 -10.98 2.71 -1.82
N ASP A 32 -12.01 2.56 -2.64
CA ASP A 32 -11.99 1.70 -3.82
C ASP A 32 -11.47 2.40 -5.09
N ARG A 33 -11.01 3.64 -4.96
CA ARG A 33 -10.42 4.37 -6.09
C ARG A 33 -9.01 3.86 -6.39
N SER A 34 -8.55 4.15 -7.60
CA SER A 34 -7.12 4.01 -7.91
C SER A 34 -6.29 4.91 -6.98
N ILE A 35 -5.11 4.45 -6.58
CA ILE A 35 -4.18 5.27 -5.81
C ILE A 35 -3.85 6.61 -6.51
N GLN A 36 -3.97 6.64 -7.83
CA GLN A 36 -3.76 7.85 -8.63
C GLN A 36 -4.74 8.97 -8.28
N ASP A 37 -5.89 8.62 -7.74
CA ASP A 37 -6.96 9.55 -7.39
C ASP A 37 -6.96 9.90 -5.89
N VAL A 38 -6.08 9.31 -5.11
CA VAL A 38 -5.95 9.57 -3.67
C VAL A 38 -5.09 10.81 -3.45
N ALA A 39 -5.61 11.76 -2.69
CA ALA A 39 -4.90 12.98 -2.32
C ALA A 39 -4.42 12.91 -0.86
N PRO A 40 -3.36 13.66 -0.49
CA PRO A 40 -2.92 13.73 0.91
C PRO A 40 -4.03 14.13 1.88
N ALA A 41 -4.98 14.96 1.44
CA ALA A 41 -6.10 15.38 2.27
C ALA A 41 -7.03 14.20 2.67
N ASP A 42 -7.13 13.18 1.82
CA ASP A 42 -7.96 12.00 2.10
C ASP A 42 -7.38 11.15 3.24
N LEU A 43 -6.09 11.31 3.52
CA LEU A 43 -5.36 10.48 4.49
C LEU A 43 -5.28 11.12 5.88
N ARG A 44 -5.82 12.32 6.03
CA ARG A 44 -5.78 13.02 7.32
C ARG A 44 -6.60 12.29 8.36
N GLY A 45 -6.03 12.15 9.56
CA GLY A 45 -6.69 11.53 10.70
C GLY A 45 -6.56 10.02 10.76
N PHE A 46 -5.85 9.41 9.80
CA PHE A 46 -5.57 7.98 9.84
C PHE A 46 -4.12 7.74 10.24
N ASP A 47 -3.90 7.02 11.33
CA ASP A 47 -2.56 6.61 11.77
C ASP A 47 -2.08 5.34 11.05
N ARG A 48 -3.00 4.54 10.54
CA ARG A 48 -2.71 3.37 9.73
C ARG A 48 -3.26 3.53 8.33
N CYS A 49 -2.38 3.46 7.33
CA CYS A 49 -2.79 3.51 5.94
C CYS A 49 -2.19 2.33 5.19
N HIS A 50 -3.05 1.55 4.56
CA HIS A 50 -2.67 0.37 3.81
C HIS A 50 -2.97 0.60 2.32
N PHE A 51 -1.92 0.71 1.52
CA PHE A 51 -2.03 0.89 0.07
C PHE A 51 -1.82 -0.44 -0.63
N PHE A 52 -2.49 -0.66 -1.74
CA PHE A 52 -2.51 -1.96 -2.41
C PHE A 52 -2.90 -3.04 -1.40
N ALA A 53 -3.97 -2.78 -0.68
CA ALA A 53 -4.25 -3.45 0.60
C ALA A 53 -4.58 -4.94 0.45
N GLY A 54 -5.04 -5.37 -0.72
CA GLY A 54 -5.41 -6.75 -0.95
C GLY A 54 -6.50 -7.21 0.03
N ILE A 55 -6.19 -8.22 0.82
CA ILE A 55 -7.08 -8.73 1.87
C ILE A 55 -6.60 -8.38 3.28
N ALA A 56 -5.84 -7.29 3.40
CA ALA A 56 -5.39 -6.72 4.68
C ALA A 56 -4.42 -7.57 5.49
N GLY A 57 -3.58 -8.35 4.84
CA GLY A 57 -2.56 -9.15 5.52
C GLY A 57 -1.64 -8.31 6.41
N TRP A 58 -1.26 -7.12 5.96
CA TRP A 58 -0.45 -6.21 6.75
C TRP A 58 -1.13 -5.75 8.03
N ASP A 59 -2.41 -5.37 7.97
CA ASP A 59 -3.12 -4.91 9.17
C ASP A 59 -3.28 -6.04 10.18
N TYR A 60 -3.62 -7.22 9.70
CA TYR A 60 -3.70 -8.41 10.53
C TYR A 60 -2.36 -8.72 11.21
N ALA A 61 -1.25 -8.65 10.46
CA ALA A 61 0.08 -8.87 11.02
C ALA A 61 0.47 -7.83 12.08
N LEU A 62 0.15 -6.55 11.83
CA LEU A 62 0.41 -5.47 12.79
C LEU A 62 -0.38 -5.69 14.08
N ASN A 63 -1.63 -6.13 13.99
CA ASN A 63 -2.45 -6.45 15.16
C ASN A 63 -1.87 -7.64 15.95
N LEU A 64 -1.42 -8.69 15.26
CA LEU A 64 -0.75 -9.83 15.91
C LEU A 64 0.54 -9.42 16.61
N ALA A 65 1.29 -8.48 16.02
CA ALA A 65 2.54 -7.97 16.58
C ALA A 65 2.32 -6.98 17.73
N GLY A 66 1.09 -6.57 18.01
CA GLY A 66 0.79 -5.57 19.03
C GLY A 66 1.31 -4.18 18.67
N TRP A 67 1.36 -3.84 17.38
CA TRP A 67 1.86 -2.53 16.94
C TRP A 67 0.98 -1.42 17.50
N ALA A 68 1.54 -0.54 18.31
CA ALA A 68 0.81 0.49 19.04
C ALA A 68 1.42 1.89 18.93
N SER A 69 2.53 2.07 18.22
CA SER A 69 3.26 3.34 18.23
C SER A 69 3.36 3.98 16.86
N GLY A 70 3.02 5.28 16.81
CA GLY A 70 3.22 6.12 15.64
C GLY A 70 2.34 5.79 14.46
N SER A 71 2.45 6.61 13.44
CA SER A 71 1.80 6.33 12.17
C SER A 71 2.55 5.25 11.40
N VAL A 72 1.80 4.35 10.79
CA VAL A 72 2.38 3.26 9.99
C VAL A 72 1.64 3.11 8.67
N TRP A 73 2.42 3.11 7.60
CA TRP A 73 1.93 2.90 6.25
C TRP A 73 2.49 1.60 5.72
N THR A 74 1.68 0.87 5.00
CA THR A 74 2.10 -0.38 4.35
C THR A 74 1.71 -0.35 2.89
N GLY A 75 2.47 -1.05 2.06
CA GLY A 75 2.11 -1.18 0.66
C GLY A 75 2.86 -2.31 -0.03
N SER A 76 2.10 -3.11 -0.76
CA SER A 76 2.62 -4.14 -1.64
C SER A 76 2.37 -3.68 -3.07
N CYS A 77 3.24 -2.80 -3.58
CA CYS A 77 3.08 -2.22 -4.91
C CYS A 77 2.91 -3.32 -5.96
N PRO A 78 1.99 -3.15 -6.92
CA PRO A 78 1.86 -4.11 -8.00
C PRO A 78 3.20 -4.37 -8.69
N CYS A 79 3.52 -5.64 -8.90
CA CYS A 79 4.79 -6.06 -9.46
C CYS A 79 4.69 -6.47 -10.93
N GLN A 80 3.56 -6.22 -11.59
CA GLN A 80 3.31 -6.71 -12.94
C GLN A 80 4.36 -6.28 -13.98
N PRO A 81 4.90 -5.05 -13.94
CA PRO A 81 6.01 -4.70 -14.84
C PRO A 81 7.28 -5.50 -14.59
N PHE A 82 7.40 -6.10 -13.39
CA PHE A 82 8.59 -6.82 -12.94
C PHE A 82 8.38 -8.33 -12.82
N SER A 83 7.15 -8.82 -13.06
CA SER A 83 6.84 -10.25 -12.95
C SER A 83 7.14 -10.98 -14.25
N ALA A 84 7.36 -12.32 -14.16
CA ALA A 84 7.58 -13.16 -15.33
C ALA A 84 6.36 -13.24 -16.26
N ALA A 85 5.17 -13.01 -15.73
CA ALA A 85 3.91 -13.04 -16.49
C ALA A 85 3.59 -11.72 -17.20
N GLY A 86 4.29 -10.64 -16.87
CA GLY A 86 4.08 -9.33 -17.48
C GLY A 86 4.98 -9.08 -18.69
N LYS A 87 4.79 -7.94 -19.34
CA LYS A 87 5.58 -7.52 -20.49
C LYS A 87 6.97 -6.99 -20.13
N ARG A 88 7.31 -6.89 -18.87
CA ARG A 88 8.62 -6.48 -18.36
C ARG A 88 9.12 -5.15 -18.93
N VAL A 89 8.25 -4.15 -19.04
CA VAL A 89 8.64 -2.80 -19.49
C VAL A 89 9.15 -1.93 -18.33
N GLY A 90 9.17 -2.46 -17.10
CA GLY A 90 9.73 -1.78 -15.93
C GLY A 90 9.01 -0.47 -15.62
N ALA A 91 9.79 0.56 -15.32
CA ALA A 91 9.26 1.88 -14.92
C ALA A 91 8.48 2.60 -16.04
N ALA A 92 8.58 2.13 -17.29
CA ALA A 92 7.82 2.70 -18.40
C ALA A 92 6.37 2.19 -18.46
N ASP A 93 6.04 1.15 -17.68
CA ASP A 93 4.68 0.62 -17.60
C ASP A 93 3.80 1.53 -16.76
N ASP A 94 2.56 1.82 -17.22
CA ASP A 94 1.60 2.65 -16.50
C ASP A 94 1.09 2.01 -15.19
N ARG A 95 1.37 0.71 -14.98
CA ARG A 95 1.12 0.02 -13.72
C ARG A 95 2.26 0.19 -12.71
N HIS A 96 3.32 0.93 -13.07
CA HIS A 96 4.39 1.28 -12.16
C HIS A 96 3.92 2.39 -11.24
N LEU A 97 3.43 2.03 -10.06
CA LEU A 97 2.73 2.94 -9.14
C LEU A 97 3.60 3.45 -7.98
N TRP A 98 4.87 3.04 -7.91
CA TRP A 98 5.77 3.51 -6.85
C TRP A 98 5.87 5.05 -6.80
N PRO A 99 6.09 5.77 -7.92
CA PRO A 99 6.20 7.23 -7.86
C PRO A 99 4.97 7.91 -7.28
N ILE A 100 3.79 7.33 -7.51
CA ILE A 100 2.53 7.87 -7.00
C ILE A 100 2.44 7.66 -5.49
N TRP A 101 2.74 6.45 -5.00
CA TRP A 101 2.78 6.18 -3.58
C TRP A 101 3.88 6.97 -2.88
N PHE A 102 5.06 7.10 -3.49
CA PHE A 102 6.15 7.90 -2.97
C PHE A 102 5.73 9.38 -2.77
N ASN A 103 4.98 9.96 -3.70
CA ASN A 103 4.48 11.32 -3.53
C ASN A 103 3.59 11.46 -2.27
N LEU A 104 2.73 10.50 -2.02
CA LEU A 104 1.89 10.49 -0.81
C LEU A 104 2.76 10.37 0.45
N ILE A 105 3.76 9.50 0.44
CA ILE A 105 4.71 9.34 1.56
C ILE A 105 5.44 10.66 1.82
N ARG A 106 5.94 11.30 0.78
CA ARG A 106 6.68 12.56 0.88
C ARG A 106 5.83 13.69 1.47
N GLU A 107 4.57 13.77 1.07
CA GLU A 107 3.66 14.82 1.53
C GLU A 107 3.15 14.55 2.96
N CYS A 108 2.84 13.32 3.29
CA CYS A 108 2.22 12.95 4.57
C CYS A 108 3.23 12.59 5.66
N LYS A 109 4.42 12.15 5.30
CA LYS A 109 5.55 11.82 6.20
C LYS A 109 5.16 10.89 7.36
N PRO A 110 4.68 9.67 7.06
CA PRO A 110 4.40 8.71 8.12
C PRO A 110 5.68 8.34 8.87
N ASP A 111 5.55 7.97 10.16
CA ASP A 111 6.70 7.60 10.98
C ASP A 111 7.38 6.31 10.48
N THR A 112 6.59 5.37 10.00
CA THR A 112 7.08 4.07 9.54
C THR A 112 6.39 3.67 8.24
N VAL A 113 7.17 3.13 7.32
CA VAL A 113 6.66 2.57 6.06
C VAL A 113 7.19 1.16 5.89
N PHE A 114 6.29 0.21 5.67
CA PHE A 114 6.63 -1.14 5.26
C PHE A 114 6.23 -1.36 3.81
N GLY A 115 7.15 -1.92 3.03
CA GLY A 115 6.88 -2.30 1.64
C GLY A 115 7.25 -3.75 1.39
N GLU A 116 6.61 -4.35 0.40
CA GLU A 116 6.91 -5.71 -0.04
C GLU A 116 6.93 -5.72 -1.57
N GLN A 117 7.80 -6.52 -2.14
CA GLN A 117 7.94 -6.65 -3.58
C GLN A 117 8.49 -8.04 -3.95
N VAL A 118 8.25 -8.45 -5.20
CA VAL A 118 8.82 -9.71 -5.72
C VAL A 118 10.32 -9.58 -5.96
N GLY A 119 11.07 -10.67 -5.81
CA GLY A 119 12.52 -10.69 -6.01
C GLY A 119 12.94 -10.24 -7.42
N ALA A 120 12.15 -10.52 -8.45
CA ALA A 120 12.44 -10.11 -9.82
C ALA A 120 12.50 -8.58 -9.99
N ALA A 121 11.88 -7.81 -9.12
CA ALA A 121 11.92 -6.34 -9.17
C ALA A 121 13.35 -5.79 -8.99
N ILE A 122 14.22 -6.49 -8.29
CA ILE A 122 15.62 -6.10 -8.10
C ILE A 122 16.33 -5.95 -9.44
N ALA A 123 16.12 -6.89 -10.37
CA ALA A 123 16.72 -6.86 -11.69
C ALA A 123 16.31 -5.66 -12.55
N PHE A 124 15.17 -5.03 -12.22
CA PHE A 124 14.67 -3.84 -12.91
C PHE A 124 14.98 -2.54 -12.16
N GLY A 125 15.81 -2.59 -11.10
CA GLY A 125 16.25 -1.42 -10.35
C GLY A 125 15.19 -0.84 -9.40
N TRP A 126 14.11 -1.56 -9.11
CA TRP A 126 13.04 -1.07 -8.24
C TRP A 126 13.56 -0.75 -6.84
N LEU A 127 14.34 -1.66 -6.24
CA LEU A 127 14.87 -1.46 -4.89
C LEU A 127 15.81 -0.25 -4.82
N ASP A 128 16.68 -0.09 -5.82
CA ASP A 128 17.60 1.05 -5.89
C ASP A 128 16.83 2.37 -6.03
N ALA A 129 15.79 2.39 -6.86
CA ALA A 129 14.95 3.57 -7.04
C ALA A 129 14.23 3.95 -5.74
N VAL A 130 13.65 2.99 -5.04
CA VAL A 130 12.97 3.21 -3.76
C VAL A 130 13.96 3.72 -2.71
N SER A 131 15.12 3.10 -2.58
CA SER A 131 16.15 3.53 -1.62
C SER A 131 16.60 4.96 -1.89
N THR A 132 16.84 5.30 -3.15
CA THR A 132 17.23 6.67 -3.54
C THR A 132 16.15 7.68 -3.20
N ASP A 133 14.90 7.37 -3.51
CA ASP A 133 13.78 8.27 -3.27
C ASP A 133 13.55 8.52 -1.78
N LEU A 134 13.76 7.51 -0.94
CA LEU A 134 13.54 7.61 0.52
C LEU A 134 14.70 8.24 1.29
N GLU A 135 15.86 8.42 0.67
CA GLU A 135 16.99 9.16 1.25
C GLU A 135 16.67 10.67 1.31
#